data_e9a720a6c4f1dc09c99d5e249061d4fb
#
_entry.id   e9a720a6c4f1dc09c99d5e249061d4fb
#
_cell.length_a   1.000
_cell.length_b   1.000
_cell.length_c   1.000
_cell.angle_alpha   90.00
_cell.angle_beta   90.00
_cell.angle_gamma   90.00
#
_symmetry.space_group_name_H-M   'P 1'
#
loop_
_entity.id
_entity.type
_entity.pdbx_description
1 polymer ?
#
loop_
_entity_poly.entity_id
_entity_poly.type
_entity_poly.pdbx_seq_one_letter_code
_entity_poly.pdbx_strand_id
1 'polypeptide(L)'
;EIGSGLVGSEMCIRDSFKTLVSSVLALSMGFGLVGCGNDSDSKSANADYAVILKTLSNDFWATMKKGIEDKAKELGVSVDIFAAQSEDDTEGQLKILENCINVGYKAIGVAPLSPTNLINGIAQANKKGVYVMNIDEKVDMDTLKSSGGSVIAFATTDNVKVGEKGANYIIEQLADGGDVAIIEGKAGNASGEARKEGATNAFKAAAGINLVSSQPADWDRQKALDAATSIIQMNPGLKAIYCCNDTMALGAIQAVKNANKLGEIIVVGTDGAAEALQSVEAGELSATVAQDSAGIGAVSLEQMVNAVKSGAEINPDNVPETIPVDSYIVSKK
;
A
#
# COMPACT_ATOMS: atom_id res chain seq x y z
N GLU A 1 -15.56 -64.89 -7.34
CA GLU A 1 -16.31 -65.56 -6.23
C GLU A 1 -16.38 -64.58 -5.07
N ILE A 2 -17.56 -63.94 -4.86
CA ILE A 2 -18.52 -64.17 -3.78
C ILE A 2 -17.92 -63.76 -2.43
N GLY A 3 -18.49 -62.83 -1.68
CA GLY A 3 -19.83 -62.44 -1.28
C GLY A 3 -19.73 -61.30 -0.26
N SER A 4 -20.58 -60.40 -0.35
CA SER A 4 -21.77 -60.05 0.41
C SER A 4 -21.67 -60.05 1.96
N GLY A 5 -22.14 -58.96 2.56
CA GLY A 5 -22.43 -58.87 3.98
C GLY A 5 -22.90 -57.48 4.41
N LEU A 6 -24.16 -57.19 4.18
CA LEU A 6 -24.99 -56.15 4.78
C LEU A 6 -25.23 -56.41 6.28
N VAL A 7 -25.63 -55.36 6.99
CA VAL A 7 -26.58 -55.19 8.09
C VAL A 7 -26.02 -54.16 9.05
N GLY A 8 -26.53 -52.97 9.31
CA GLY A 8 -27.93 -52.54 9.57
C GLY A 8 -28.25 -52.65 11.05
N SER A 9 -28.33 -51.54 11.77
CA SER A 9 -29.33 -51.43 12.85
C SER A 9 -29.54 -49.95 13.23
N GLU A 10 -30.69 -49.47 12.84
CA GLU A 10 -31.39 -48.42 13.53
C GLU A 10 -31.80 -48.89 14.92
N MET A 11 -31.83 -47.99 15.87
CA MET A 11 -32.79 -48.15 16.96
C MET A 11 -33.26 -46.79 17.49
N CYS A 12 -34.55 -46.66 17.34
CA CYS A 12 -35.43 -45.56 17.76
C CYS A 12 -35.81 -45.61 19.23
N ILE A 13 -36.16 -44.45 19.77
CA ILE A 13 -37.37 -44.08 20.57
C ILE A 13 -37.32 -44.41 22.07
N ARG A 14 -37.62 -43.45 22.97
CA ARG A 14 -38.98 -43.12 23.41
C ARG A 14 -39.00 -42.14 24.59
N ASP A 15 -39.83 -41.13 24.40
CA ASP A 15 -40.64 -40.36 25.33
C ASP A 15 -40.63 -40.64 26.84
N SER A 16 -40.58 -39.54 27.60
CA SER A 16 -41.51 -39.37 28.71
C SER A 16 -41.71 -37.90 29.09
N PHE A 17 -42.92 -37.45 28.92
CA PHE A 17 -43.55 -36.28 29.50
C PHE A 17 -43.51 -36.28 31.02
N LYS A 18 -43.34 -35.15 31.69
CA LYS A 18 -44.26 -34.65 32.73
C LYS A 18 -44.02 -33.17 33.04
N THR A 19 -45.08 -32.46 32.91
CA THR A 19 -45.47 -31.11 33.28
C THR A 19 -45.20 -30.76 34.74
N LEU A 20 -44.77 -29.50 35.01
CA LEU A 20 -45.33 -28.70 36.12
C LEU A 20 -45.16 -27.20 35.86
N VAL A 21 -46.26 -26.52 36.14
CA VAL A 21 -46.60 -25.12 35.85
C VAL A 21 -46.10 -24.18 36.96
N SER A 22 -45.89 -22.93 36.59
CA SER A 22 -46.02 -21.67 37.34
C SER A 22 -44.71 -21.01 37.80
N SER A 23 -44.31 -19.88 37.22
CA SER A 23 -44.66 -18.53 37.71
C SER A 23 -43.97 -17.46 36.87
N VAL A 24 -44.73 -16.47 36.50
CA VAL A 24 -44.40 -15.26 35.74
C VAL A 24 -43.39 -14.41 36.50
N LEU A 25 -42.29 -13.99 35.81
CA LEU A 25 -41.71 -12.67 36.04
C LEU A 25 -41.10 -12.17 34.70
N ALA A 26 -41.71 -11.14 34.15
CA ALA A 26 -41.25 -10.48 32.95
C ALA A 26 -39.94 -9.74 33.25
N LEU A 27 -38.85 -10.12 32.56
CA LEU A 27 -37.69 -9.28 32.39
C LEU A 27 -37.37 -9.24 30.88
N SER A 28 -37.69 -8.11 30.28
CA SER A 28 -37.38 -7.79 28.90
C SER A 28 -35.87 -7.73 28.70
N MET A 29 -35.26 -8.83 28.29
CA MET A 29 -33.92 -8.81 27.70
C MET A 29 -34.09 -8.82 26.18
N GLY A 30 -33.79 -7.66 25.57
CA GLY A 30 -33.68 -7.54 24.14
C GLY A 30 -32.58 -8.48 23.62
N PHE A 31 -32.98 -9.49 22.90
CA PHE A 31 -32.07 -10.27 22.04
C PHE A 31 -31.69 -9.38 20.87
N GLY A 32 -30.51 -8.70 20.98
CA GLY A 32 -29.83 -8.15 19.84
C GLY A 32 -29.42 -9.32 18.94
N LEU A 33 -30.04 -9.42 17.78
CA LEU A 33 -29.55 -10.20 16.65
C LEU A 33 -28.15 -9.67 16.31
N VAL A 34 -27.12 -10.42 16.71
CA VAL A 34 -25.78 -10.23 16.16
C VAL A 34 -25.83 -10.73 14.72
N GLY A 35 -26.21 -9.85 13.81
CA GLY A 35 -25.98 -10.03 12.40
C GLY A 35 -24.48 -9.91 12.16
N CYS A 36 -23.82 -10.99 11.77
CA CYS A 36 -22.52 -10.90 11.09
C CYS A 36 -22.76 -10.23 9.74
N GLY A 37 -22.80 -8.90 9.73
CA GLY A 37 -22.73 -8.07 8.57
C GLY A 37 -21.30 -7.53 8.51
N ASN A 38 -20.73 -7.55 7.34
CA ASN A 38 -19.44 -6.93 7.00
C ASN A 38 -19.54 -5.41 7.20
N ASP A 39 -19.30 -4.93 8.44
CA ASP A 39 -19.36 -3.51 8.82
C ASP A 39 -18.02 -2.82 8.54
N SER A 40 -17.63 -2.74 7.27
CA SER A 40 -16.45 -1.96 6.88
C SER A 40 -16.76 -0.56 6.35
N ASP A 41 -18.04 -0.16 6.23
CA ASP A 41 -18.44 1.09 5.55
C ASP A 41 -19.26 2.08 6.43
N SER A 42 -19.32 1.90 7.75
CA SER A 42 -20.07 2.82 8.62
C SER A 42 -19.15 3.86 9.27
N LYS A 43 -19.53 5.13 9.17
CA LYS A 43 -18.85 6.25 9.85
C LYS A 43 -18.88 6.05 11.35
N SER A 44 -17.72 6.18 12.01
CA SER A 44 -17.67 6.26 13.47
C SER A 44 -18.44 7.48 13.96
N ALA A 45 -19.16 7.36 15.09
CA ALA A 45 -20.14 8.35 15.54
C ALA A 45 -19.62 9.81 15.61
N ASN A 46 -18.30 10.01 15.64
CA ASN A 46 -17.65 11.33 15.75
C ASN A 46 -16.55 11.58 14.71
N ALA A 47 -16.39 10.76 13.67
CA ALA A 47 -15.32 10.97 12.69
C ALA A 47 -15.70 12.06 11.68
N ASP A 48 -14.89 13.10 11.59
CA ASP A 48 -14.99 14.16 10.59
C ASP A 48 -14.08 13.89 9.37
N TYR A 49 -13.17 12.92 9.49
CA TYR A 49 -12.11 12.62 8.55
C TYR A 49 -12.17 11.15 8.11
N ALA A 50 -11.88 10.91 6.83
CA ALA A 50 -11.68 9.57 6.29
C ALA A 50 -10.36 9.51 5.52
N VAL A 51 -9.70 8.36 5.52
CA VAL A 51 -8.54 8.10 4.65
C VAL A 51 -8.75 6.80 3.90
N ILE A 52 -8.48 6.82 2.60
CA ILE A 52 -8.63 5.67 1.69
C ILE A 52 -7.24 5.32 1.16
N LEU A 53 -6.68 4.24 1.67
CA LEU A 53 -5.39 3.69 1.28
C LEU A 53 -5.55 2.74 0.09
N LYS A 54 -4.42 2.33 -0.53
CA LYS A 54 -4.47 1.37 -1.65
C LYS A 54 -4.86 -0.03 -1.17
N THR A 55 -4.15 -0.55 -0.15
CA THR A 55 -4.41 -1.88 0.42
C THR A 55 -3.81 -1.94 1.83
N LEU A 56 -4.16 -2.95 2.63
CA LEU A 56 -3.51 -3.21 3.92
C LEU A 56 -2.70 -4.51 3.92
N SER A 57 -2.60 -5.19 2.78
CA SER A 57 -1.79 -6.40 2.63
C SER A 57 -0.29 -6.12 2.47
N ASN A 58 0.11 -4.85 2.34
CA ASN A 58 1.50 -4.42 2.23
C ASN A 58 1.88 -3.58 3.46
N ASP A 59 3.04 -3.87 4.06
CA ASP A 59 3.55 -3.22 5.29
C ASP A 59 3.68 -1.70 5.18
N PHE A 60 3.98 -1.17 3.99
CA PHE A 60 4.03 0.27 3.73
C PHE A 60 2.71 0.96 4.09
N TRP A 61 1.58 0.41 3.64
CA TRP A 61 0.25 0.95 3.92
C TRP A 61 -0.21 0.70 5.36
N ALA A 62 0.17 -0.45 5.94
CA ALA A 62 -0.11 -0.75 7.35
C ALA A 62 0.64 0.24 8.28
N THR A 63 1.88 0.58 7.94
CA THR A 63 2.69 1.58 8.67
C THR A 63 2.13 2.99 8.51
N MET A 64 1.67 3.35 7.30
CA MET A 64 1.00 4.62 7.04
C MET A 64 -0.29 4.76 7.86
N LYS A 65 -1.12 3.70 7.89
CA LYS A 65 -2.32 3.65 8.73
C LYS A 65 -1.98 3.95 10.19
N LYS A 66 -0.94 3.30 10.73
CA LYS A 66 -0.49 3.56 12.11
C LYS A 66 -0.08 5.01 12.33
N GLY A 67 0.65 5.62 11.40
CA GLY A 67 1.03 7.04 11.46
C GLY A 67 -0.18 7.96 11.48
N ILE A 68 -1.21 7.68 10.69
CA ILE A 68 -2.49 8.42 10.69
C ILE A 68 -3.19 8.26 12.05
N GLU A 69 -3.30 7.04 12.58
CA GLU A 69 -3.95 6.78 13.87
C GLU A 69 -3.24 7.47 15.04
N ASP A 70 -1.91 7.45 15.04
CA ASP A 70 -1.11 8.11 16.09
C ASP A 70 -1.25 9.64 16.00
N LYS A 71 -1.25 10.22 14.79
CA LYS A 71 -1.49 11.65 14.59
C LYS A 71 -2.93 12.06 14.96
N ALA A 72 -3.91 11.21 14.70
CA ALA A 72 -5.29 11.46 15.12
C ALA A 72 -5.42 11.57 16.64
N LYS A 73 -4.74 10.70 17.39
CA LYS A 73 -4.66 10.77 18.86
C LYS A 73 -3.97 12.06 19.33
N GLU A 74 -2.85 12.44 18.68
CA GLU A 74 -2.12 13.68 18.99
C GLU A 74 -3.01 14.92 18.78
N LEU A 75 -3.76 14.97 17.68
CA LEU A 75 -4.63 16.09 17.32
C LEU A 75 -5.98 16.07 18.04
N GLY A 76 -6.31 14.99 18.76
CA GLY A 76 -7.59 14.80 19.43
C GLY A 76 -8.78 14.71 18.48
N VAL A 77 -8.58 14.11 17.28
CA VAL A 77 -9.61 13.92 16.26
C VAL A 77 -9.86 12.44 16.00
N SER A 78 -11.04 12.13 15.42
CA SER A 78 -11.35 10.78 14.97
C SER A 78 -11.24 10.70 13.45
N VAL A 79 -10.63 9.62 12.94
CA VAL A 79 -10.46 9.32 11.52
C VAL A 79 -10.87 7.87 11.26
N ASP A 80 -11.65 7.67 10.20
CA ASP A 80 -11.95 6.34 9.68
C ASP A 80 -10.98 6.00 8.54
N ILE A 81 -10.41 4.79 8.54
CA ILE A 81 -9.41 4.39 7.56
C ILE A 81 -9.92 3.18 6.79
N PHE A 82 -10.04 3.35 5.50
CA PHE A 82 -10.48 2.37 4.52
C PHE A 82 -9.32 1.98 3.60
N ALA A 83 -9.46 0.84 2.93
CA ALA A 83 -8.53 0.42 1.88
C ALA A 83 -9.26 -0.42 0.84
N ALA A 84 -8.80 -0.38 -0.41
CA ALA A 84 -9.23 -1.31 -1.43
C ALA A 84 -8.74 -2.74 -1.11
N GLN A 85 -9.33 -3.74 -1.72
CA GLN A 85 -9.01 -5.15 -1.46
C GLN A 85 -7.62 -5.53 -2.02
N SER A 86 -7.21 -4.89 -3.12
CA SER A 86 -5.92 -5.12 -3.76
C SER A 86 -5.48 -3.90 -4.57
N GLU A 87 -4.23 -3.92 -5.06
CA GLU A 87 -3.67 -2.89 -5.96
C GLU A 87 -4.38 -2.83 -7.34
N ASP A 88 -5.27 -3.77 -7.65
CA ASP A 88 -6.04 -3.83 -8.90
C ASP A 88 -7.50 -3.37 -8.74
N ASP A 89 -7.98 -3.20 -7.51
CA ASP A 89 -9.40 -2.94 -7.21
C ASP A 89 -9.76 -1.45 -7.32
N THR A 90 -9.58 -0.89 -8.52
CA THR A 90 -9.86 0.54 -8.80
C THR A 90 -11.33 0.90 -8.65
N GLU A 91 -12.24 -0.01 -9.00
CA GLU A 91 -13.69 0.17 -8.86
C GLU A 91 -14.11 0.14 -7.39
N GLY A 92 -13.57 -0.80 -6.61
CA GLY A 92 -13.80 -0.87 -5.17
C GLY A 92 -13.31 0.39 -4.46
N GLN A 93 -12.11 0.90 -4.82
CA GLN A 93 -11.60 2.13 -4.25
C GLN A 93 -12.50 3.35 -4.57
N LEU A 94 -12.97 3.47 -5.81
CA LEU A 94 -13.92 4.54 -6.19
C LEU A 94 -15.22 4.45 -5.38
N LYS A 95 -15.76 3.24 -5.23
CA LYS A 95 -16.97 3.00 -4.44
C LYS A 95 -16.80 3.40 -2.97
N ILE A 96 -15.63 3.11 -2.37
CA ILE A 96 -15.32 3.55 -1.02
C ILE A 96 -15.34 5.09 -0.95
N LEU A 97 -14.73 5.79 -1.92
CA LEU A 97 -14.76 7.25 -1.96
C LEU A 97 -16.19 7.79 -2.07
N GLU A 98 -17.01 7.23 -2.95
CA GLU A 98 -18.42 7.62 -3.11
C GLU A 98 -19.22 7.42 -1.81
N ASN A 99 -18.99 6.31 -1.11
CA ASN A 99 -19.60 6.04 0.19
C ASN A 99 -19.17 7.09 1.22
N CYS A 100 -17.88 7.40 1.33
CA CYS A 100 -17.37 8.44 2.22
C CYS A 100 -18.00 9.82 1.94
N ILE A 101 -18.16 10.19 0.67
CA ILE A 101 -18.82 11.43 0.26
C ILE A 101 -20.29 11.45 0.72
N ASN A 102 -21.00 10.33 0.61
CA ASN A 102 -22.42 10.23 0.98
C ASN A 102 -22.62 10.23 2.50
N VAL A 103 -21.70 9.63 3.24
CA VAL A 103 -21.69 9.58 4.72
C VAL A 103 -21.42 10.98 5.31
N GLY A 104 -20.75 11.87 4.57
CA GLY A 104 -20.56 13.27 4.92
C GLY A 104 -19.36 13.54 5.82
N TYR A 105 -18.19 12.99 5.49
CA TYR A 105 -16.91 13.43 6.05
C TYR A 105 -16.58 14.84 5.58
N LYS A 106 -15.90 15.63 6.41
CA LYS A 106 -15.48 17.01 6.08
C LYS A 106 -14.24 17.02 5.19
N ALA A 107 -13.35 16.06 5.38
CA ALA A 107 -12.18 15.87 4.53
C ALA A 107 -11.89 14.38 4.33
N ILE A 108 -11.41 14.04 3.12
CA ILE A 108 -11.08 12.67 2.71
C ILE A 108 -9.66 12.67 2.15
N GLY A 109 -8.79 11.86 2.75
CA GLY A 109 -7.45 11.56 2.21
C GLY A 109 -7.54 10.38 1.23
N VAL A 110 -6.87 10.47 0.09
CA VAL A 110 -6.88 9.40 -0.91
C VAL A 110 -5.46 9.09 -1.38
N ALA A 111 -5.09 7.80 -1.34
CA ALA A 111 -3.94 7.25 -2.00
C ALA A 111 -4.43 6.46 -3.24
N PRO A 112 -4.50 7.07 -4.45
CA PRO A 112 -5.18 6.47 -5.59
C PRO A 112 -4.43 5.25 -6.13
N LEU A 113 -5.16 4.26 -6.65
CA LEU A 113 -4.60 3.07 -7.29
C LEU A 113 -4.06 3.36 -8.70
N SER A 114 -4.54 4.42 -9.33
CA SER A 114 -4.02 4.96 -10.58
C SER A 114 -4.17 6.48 -10.60
N PRO A 115 -3.42 7.20 -11.47
CA PRO A 115 -3.53 8.66 -11.55
C PRO A 115 -4.93 9.19 -11.83
N THR A 116 -5.83 8.37 -12.38
CA THR A 116 -7.14 8.83 -12.89
C THR A 116 -8.36 8.16 -12.27
N ASN A 117 -8.21 7.03 -11.55
CA ASN A 117 -9.37 6.27 -11.08
C ASN A 117 -10.30 7.02 -10.11
N LEU A 118 -9.82 8.02 -9.39
CA LEU A 118 -10.62 8.78 -8.42
C LEU A 118 -11.01 10.21 -8.88
N ILE A 119 -10.61 10.63 -10.08
CA ILE A 119 -10.81 12.01 -10.57
C ILE A 119 -12.27 12.48 -10.41
N ASN A 120 -13.21 11.70 -10.92
CA ASN A 120 -14.65 12.07 -10.88
C ASN A 120 -15.17 12.08 -9.44
N GLY A 121 -14.74 11.15 -8.60
CA GLY A 121 -15.09 11.12 -7.17
C GLY A 121 -14.57 12.35 -6.42
N ILE A 122 -13.31 12.75 -6.67
CA ILE A 122 -12.72 13.96 -6.08
C ILE A 122 -13.50 15.20 -6.49
N ALA A 123 -13.82 15.36 -7.78
CA ALA A 123 -14.61 16.48 -8.26
C ALA A 123 -16.03 16.51 -7.64
N GLN A 124 -16.64 15.34 -7.41
CA GLN A 124 -17.92 15.25 -6.70
C GLN A 124 -17.81 15.61 -5.21
N ALA A 125 -16.74 15.17 -4.53
CA ALA A 125 -16.46 15.55 -3.15
C ALA A 125 -16.37 17.07 -3.01
N ASN A 126 -15.58 17.71 -3.86
CA ASN A 126 -15.38 19.16 -3.85
C ASN A 126 -16.70 19.93 -4.09
N LYS A 127 -17.56 19.47 -5.01
CA LYS A 127 -18.89 20.07 -5.24
C LYS A 127 -19.79 20.02 -4.01
N LYS A 128 -19.58 19.06 -3.10
CA LYS A 128 -20.28 18.95 -1.82
C LYS A 128 -19.55 19.67 -0.67
N GLY A 129 -18.48 20.40 -0.95
CA GLY A 129 -17.69 21.11 0.05
C GLY A 129 -16.75 20.21 0.87
N VAL A 130 -16.47 18.99 0.40
CA VAL A 130 -15.57 18.06 1.05
C VAL A 130 -14.14 18.29 0.56
N TYR A 131 -13.21 18.54 1.48
CA TYR A 131 -11.79 18.67 1.16
C TYR A 131 -11.20 17.31 0.79
N VAL A 132 -10.28 17.29 -0.19
CA VAL A 132 -9.59 16.08 -0.55
C VAL A 132 -8.07 16.27 -0.41
N MET A 133 -7.40 15.36 0.30
CA MET A 133 -5.93 15.30 0.42
C MET A 133 -5.41 14.19 -0.50
N ASN A 134 -4.41 14.49 -1.32
CA ASN A 134 -3.74 13.48 -2.12
C ASN A 134 -2.54 12.91 -1.35
N ILE A 135 -2.48 11.59 -1.22
CA ILE A 135 -1.51 10.87 -0.39
C ILE A 135 -0.68 9.95 -1.26
N ASP A 136 0.65 10.02 -1.14
CA ASP A 136 1.67 9.13 -1.70
C ASP A 136 1.67 8.98 -3.22
N GLU A 137 0.58 8.53 -3.82
CA GLU A 137 0.44 8.34 -5.27
C GLU A 137 -0.24 9.55 -5.90
N LYS A 138 0.38 10.13 -6.92
CA LYS A 138 -0.08 11.38 -7.52
C LYS A 138 -1.32 11.18 -8.41
N VAL A 139 -2.37 11.99 -8.18
CA VAL A 139 -3.47 12.14 -9.15
C VAL A 139 -3.00 12.93 -10.37
N ASP A 140 -3.58 12.66 -11.53
CA ASP A 140 -3.38 13.48 -12.74
C ASP A 140 -4.05 14.85 -12.54
N MET A 141 -3.21 15.86 -12.29
CA MET A 141 -3.67 17.19 -11.91
C MET A 141 -4.37 17.94 -13.07
N ASP A 142 -3.95 17.69 -14.32
CA ASP A 142 -4.56 18.34 -15.47
C ASP A 142 -5.96 17.79 -15.72
N THR A 143 -6.13 16.48 -15.63
CA THR A 143 -7.44 15.81 -15.71
C THR A 143 -8.32 16.20 -14.52
N LEU A 144 -7.77 16.28 -13.30
CA LEU A 144 -8.52 16.69 -12.11
C LEU A 144 -9.06 18.11 -12.26
N LYS A 145 -8.21 19.06 -12.64
CA LYS A 145 -8.58 20.46 -12.90
C LYS A 145 -9.67 20.55 -13.98
N SER A 146 -9.48 19.82 -15.09
CA SER A 146 -10.46 19.78 -16.20
C SER A 146 -11.82 19.23 -15.78
N SER A 147 -11.87 18.39 -14.76
CA SER A 147 -13.09 17.83 -14.15
C SER A 147 -13.69 18.75 -13.08
N GLY A 148 -13.08 19.89 -12.80
CA GLY A 148 -13.49 20.84 -11.77
C GLY A 148 -13.18 20.38 -10.34
N GLY A 149 -12.20 19.48 -10.18
CA GLY A 149 -11.74 19.00 -8.90
C GLY A 149 -10.40 19.62 -8.47
N SER A 150 -10.11 19.54 -7.18
CA SER A 150 -8.86 19.98 -6.57
C SER A 150 -8.51 19.13 -5.36
N VAL A 151 -7.25 19.15 -4.97
CA VAL A 151 -6.77 18.60 -3.70
C VAL A 151 -6.08 19.69 -2.89
N ILE A 152 -6.13 19.58 -1.57
CA ILE A 152 -5.56 20.61 -0.66
C ILE A 152 -4.04 20.61 -0.67
N ALA A 153 -3.43 19.43 -0.77
CA ALA A 153 -1.99 19.22 -0.87
C ALA A 153 -1.70 17.81 -1.39
N PHE A 154 -0.44 17.53 -1.67
CA PHE A 154 0.07 16.21 -2.02
C PHE A 154 1.28 15.86 -1.14
N ALA A 155 1.13 14.91 -0.23
CA ALA A 155 2.22 14.40 0.60
C ALA A 155 2.80 13.12 -0.02
N THR A 156 4.10 13.10 -0.24
CA THR A 156 4.79 11.98 -0.90
C THR A 156 6.29 11.98 -0.62
N THR A 157 6.96 10.88 -0.89
CA THR A 157 8.43 10.84 -1.01
C THR A 157 8.84 11.27 -2.42
N ASP A 158 10.01 11.88 -2.57
CA ASP A 158 10.62 12.13 -3.89
C ASP A 158 11.07 10.79 -4.51
N ASN A 159 10.19 10.18 -5.26
CA ASN A 159 10.37 8.83 -5.79
C ASN A 159 11.48 8.73 -6.86
N VAL A 160 11.80 9.81 -7.57
CA VAL A 160 12.97 9.83 -8.46
C VAL A 160 14.25 9.71 -7.63
N LYS A 161 14.38 10.52 -6.56
CA LYS A 161 15.52 10.42 -5.64
C LYS A 161 15.59 9.09 -4.90
N VAL A 162 14.46 8.45 -4.63
CA VAL A 162 14.44 7.08 -4.06
C VAL A 162 15.12 6.10 -5.01
N GLY A 163 14.73 6.10 -6.28
CA GLY A 163 15.37 5.28 -7.31
C GLY A 163 16.86 5.58 -7.48
N GLU A 164 17.22 6.88 -7.54
CA GLU A 164 18.63 7.33 -7.58
C GLU A 164 19.44 6.83 -6.39
N LYS A 165 18.90 6.92 -5.15
CA LYS A 165 19.59 6.46 -3.93
C LYS A 165 19.87 4.94 -3.98
N GLY A 166 18.88 4.14 -4.35
CA GLY A 166 19.05 2.69 -4.46
C GLY A 166 20.07 2.30 -5.53
N ALA A 167 20.00 2.93 -6.69
CA ALA A 167 20.96 2.71 -7.78
C ALA A 167 22.38 3.17 -7.41
N ASN A 168 22.53 4.35 -6.79
CA ASN A 168 23.83 4.87 -6.37
C ASN A 168 24.49 3.96 -5.32
N TYR A 169 23.72 3.41 -4.38
CA TYR A 169 24.25 2.42 -3.46
C TYR A 169 24.83 1.21 -4.22
N ILE A 170 24.13 0.68 -5.24
CA ILE A 170 24.64 -0.40 -6.09
C ILE A 170 25.92 0.00 -6.82
N ILE A 171 25.93 1.20 -7.43
CA ILE A 171 27.09 1.73 -8.16
C ILE A 171 28.33 1.83 -7.27
N GLU A 172 28.16 2.30 -6.02
CA GLU A 172 29.25 2.38 -5.03
C GLU A 172 29.81 1.01 -4.66
N GLN A 173 28.99 -0.04 -4.64
CA GLN A 173 29.42 -1.41 -4.37
C GLN A 173 30.07 -2.07 -5.59
N LEU A 174 29.85 -1.59 -6.80
CA LEU A 174 30.36 -2.12 -8.07
C LEU A 174 31.45 -1.21 -8.67
N ALA A 175 32.53 -0.98 -7.92
CA ALA A 175 33.62 -0.11 -8.33
C ALA A 175 34.23 -0.51 -9.69
N ASP A 176 34.24 -1.81 -10.02
CA ASP A 176 34.76 -2.34 -11.29
C ASP A 176 33.67 -2.40 -12.39
N GLY A 177 32.48 -1.88 -12.11
CA GLY A 177 31.31 -1.98 -12.97
C GLY A 177 30.64 -3.34 -12.95
N GLY A 178 29.65 -3.54 -13.83
CA GLY A 178 28.93 -4.80 -13.98
C GLY A 178 27.52 -4.68 -14.52
N ASP A 179 26.92 -5.83 -14.78
CA ASP A 179 25.54 -5.94 -15.25
C ASP A 179 24.56 -5.79 -14.08
N VAL A 180 23.57 -4.92 -14.25
CA VAL A 180 22.55 -4.63 -13.25
C VAL A 180 21.16 -4.78 -13.85
N ALA A 181 20.16 -5.03 -13.01
CA ALA A 181 18.76 -5.11 -13.43
C ALA A 181 17.85 -4.30 -12.51
N ILE A 182 16.65 -3.97 -13.01
CA ILE A 182 15.57 -3.35 -12.24
C ILE A 182 14.37 -4.29 -12.22
N ILE A 183 13.79 -4.48 -11.04
CA ILE A 183 12.44 -5.04 -10.88
C ILE A 183 11.51 -3.86 -10.58
N GLU A 184 10.66 -3.58 -11.58
CA GLU A 184 9.76 -2.41 -11.59
C GLU A 184 8.51 -2.69 -10.76
N GLY A 185 7.86 -1.63 -10.30
CA GLY A 185 6.54 -1.70 -9.69
C GLY A 185 5.44 -2.01 -10.71
N LYS A 186 4.21 -1.63 -10.36
CA LYS A 186 3.07 -1.76 -11.26
C LYS A 186 3.15 -0.69 -12.36
N ALA A 187 3.06 -1.12 -13.60
CA ALA A 187 3.09 -0.23 -14.75
C ALA A 187 1.99 0.86 -14.66
N GLY A 188 2.36 2.11 -14.90
CA GLY A 188 1.47 3.26 -14.83
C GLY A 188 1.22 3.82 -13.42
N ASN A 189 1.77 3.24 -12.36
CA ASN A 189 1.82 3.89 -11.05
C ASN A 189 2.93 4.95 -11.04
N ALA A 190 2.60 6.19 -10.66
CA ALA A 190 3.52 7.31 -10.73
C ALA A 190 4.75 7.10 -9.83
N SER A 191 4.58 6.54 -8.63
CA SER A 191 5.67 6.23 -7.71
C SER A 191 6.64 5.17 -8.29
N GLY A 192 6.10 4.09 -8.89
CA GLY A 192 6.90 3.04 -9.51
C GLY A 192 7.66 3.53 -10.73
N GLU A 193 7.01 4.29 -11.61
CA GLU A 193 7.65 4.87 -12.80
C GLU A 193 8.77 5.85 -12.40
N ALA A 194 8.54 6.69 -11.38
CA ALA A 194 9.56 7.63 -10.90
C ALA A 194 10.79 6.92 -10.28
N ARG A 195 10.58 5.85 -9.48
CA ARG A 195 11.69 5.04 -8.94
C ARG A 195 12.49 4.36 -10.05
N LYS A 196 11.80 3.77 -11.03
CA LYS A 196 12.43 3.19 -12.22
C LYS A 196 13.23 4.25 -13.01
N GLU A 197 12.65 5.44 -13.21
CA GLU A 197 13.32 6.55 -13.91
C GLU A 197 14.60 6.94 -13.18
N GLY A 198 14.54 7.21 -11.87
CA GLY A 198 15.69 7.60 -11.07
C GLY A 198 16.81 6.56 -11.11
N ALA A 199 16.47 5.28 -10.90
CA ALA A 199 17.43 4.19 -10.96
C ALA A 199 18.04 4.02 -12.39
N THR A 200 17.21 4.09 -13.42
CA THR A 200 17.65 3.98 -14.82
C THR A 200 18.62 5.09 -15.18
N ASN A 201 18.33 6.33 -14.78
CA ASN A 201 19.17 7.49 -15.06
C ASN A 201 20.52 7.38 -14.35
N ALA A 202 20.52 6.96 -13.07
CA ALA A 202 21.74 6.75 -12.32
C ALA A 202 22.61 5.63 -12.94
N PHE A 203 22.04 4.48 -13.28
CA PHE A 203 22.79 3.39 -13.92
C PHE A 203 23.34 3.79 -15.29
N LYS A 204 22.57 4.49 -16.12
CA LYS A 204 23.04 4.95 -17.43
C LYS A 204 24.15 6.00 -17.36
N ALA A 205 24.18 6.79 -16.30
CA ALA A 205 25.21 7.82 -16.10
C ALA A 205 26.53 7.25 -15.55
N ALA A 206 26.49 6.05 -14.92
CA ALA A 206 27.64 5.45 -14.28
C ALA A 206 28.50 4.66 -15.29
N ALA A 207 29.78 5.02 -15.40
CA ALA A 207 30.71 4.31 -16.27
C ALA A 207 30.90 2.87 -15.82
N GLY A 208 30.88 1.93 -16.76
CA GLY A 208 31.07 0.50 -16.47
C GLY A 208 29.81 -0.23 -15.97
N ILE A 209 28.72 0.46 -15.69
CA ILE A 209 27.44 -0.15 -15.30
C ILE A 209 26.57 -0.39 -16.53
N ASN A 210 26.01 -1.60 -16.64
CA ASN A 210 25.22 -2.07 -17.78
C ASN A 210 23.82 -2.45 -17.30
N LEU A 211 22.81 -1.67 -17.58
CA LEU A 211 21.42 -2.06 -17.30
C LEU A 211 20.95 -3.08 -18.35
N VAL A 212 20.97 -4.37 -17.99
CA VAL A 212 20.68 -5.50 -18.89
C VAL A 212 19.21 -5.90 -18.92
N SER A 213 18.45 -5.54 -17.90
CA SER A 213 17.01 -5.87 -17.81
C SER A 213 16.27 -4.90 -16.91
N SER A 214 14.99 -4.63 -17.28
CA SER A 214 14.03 -3.92 -16.43
C SER A 214 12.68 -4.61 -16.65
N GLN A 215 12.10 -5.21 -15.60
CA GLN A 215 10.92 -6.07 -15.69
C GLN A 215 9.90 -5.71 -14.62
N PRO A 216 8.59 -5.54 -14.96
CA PRO A 216 7.55 -5.30 -14.00
C PRO A 216 7.25 -6.55 -13.16
N ALA A 217 6.97 -6.34 -11.87
CA ALA A 217 6.50 -7.37 -10.97
C ALA A 217 5.32 -6.91 -10.09
N ASP A 218 4.69 -5.80 -10.45
CA ASP A 218 3.39 -5.33 -9.94
C ASP A 218 3.27 -5.29 -8.41
N TRP A 219 4.35 -4.94 -7.71
CA TRP A 219 4.47 -4.93 -6.24
C TRP A 219 4.33 -6.30 -5.57
N ASP A 220 4.34 -7.39 -6.37
CA ASP A 220 4.08 -8.75 -5.93
C ASP A 220 5.38 -9.54 -5.73
N ARG A 221 5.48 -10.26 -4.59
CA ARG A 221 6.66 -11.05 -4.21
C ARG A 221 6.90 -12.21 -5.16
N GLN A 222 5.83 -12.93 -5.55
CA GLN A 222 5.96 -14.11 -6.40
C GLN A 222 6.36 -13.71 -7.82
N LYS A 223 5.72 -12.69 -8.38
CA LYS A 223 6.09 -12.15 -9.70
C LYS A 223 7.55 -11.68 -9.72
N ALA A 224 8.01 -11.05 -8.64
CA ALA A 224 9.40 -10.61 -8.50
C ALA A 224 10.38 -11.80 -8.40
N LEU A 225 10.02 -12.87 -7.71
CA LEU A 225 10.80 -14.12 -7.68
C LEU A 225 10.93 -14.69 -9.10
N ASP A 226 9.84 -14.76 -9.85
CA ASP A 226 9.82 -15.32 -11.21
C ASP A 226 10.62 -14.43 -12.18
N ALA A 227 10.46 -13.10 -12.10
CA ALA A 227 11.21 -12.14 -12.90
C ALA A 227 12.71 -12.20 -12.58
N ALA A 228 13.10 -12.19 -11.30
CA ALA A 228 14.50 -12.30 -10.88
C ALA A 228 15.13 -13.62 -11.31
N THR A 229 14.39 -14.74 -11.19
CA THR A 229 14.85 -16.05 -11.66
C THR A 229 15.17 -16.02 -13.16
N SER A 230 14.28 -15.45 -13.95
CA SER A 230 14.47 -15.30 -15.41
C SER A 230 15.65 -14.38 -15.74
N ILE A 231 15.77 -13.24 -15.03
CA ILE A 231 16.88 -12.30 -15.23
C ILE A 231 18.23 -12.96 -14.93
N ILE A 232 18.34 -13.68 -13.82
CA ILE A 232 19.58 -14.38 -13.40
C ILE A 232 19.97 -15.46 -14.43
N GLN A 233 19.00 -16.22 -14.95
CA GLN A 233 19.25 -17.26 -15.96
C GLN A 233 19.72 -16.67 -17.29
N MET A 234 19.10 -15.57 -17.73
CA MET A 234 19.46 -14.92 -19.00
C MET A 234 20.78 -14.12 -18.93
N ASN A 235 21.19 -13.71 -17.73
CA ASN A 235 22.36 -12.86 -17.52
C ASN A 235 23.30 -13.49 -16.48
N PRO A 236 24.10 -14.51 -16.84
CA PRO A 236 25.00 -15.20 -15.90
C PRO A 236 26.01 -14.28 -15.20
N GLY A 237 26.32 -13.13 -15.80
CA GLY A 237 27.23 -12.09 -15.27
C GLY A 237 26.56 -11.06 -14.36
N LEU A 238 25.27 -11.19 -14.09
CA LEU A 238 24.51 -10.21 -13.28
C LEU A 238 25.16 -10.00 -11.91
N LYS A 239 25.32 -8.72 -11.53
CA LYS A 239 25.96 -8.29 -10.28
C LYS A 239 24.96 -7.68 -9.29
N ALA A 240 23.89 -7.05 -9.77
CA ALA A 240 22.93 -6.43 -8.85
C ALA A 240 21.51 -6.35 -9.43
N ILE A 241 20.55 -6.28 -8.52
CA ILE A 241 19.13 -6.03 -8.80
C ILE A 241 18.64 -4.90 -7.89
N TYR A 242 18.12 -3.82 -8.46
CA TYR A 242 17.32 -2.83 -7.75
C TYR A 242 15.84 -3.19 -7.86
N CYS A 243 15.13 -3.20 -6.74
CA CYS A 243 13.69 -3.47 -6.69
C CYS A 243 12.95 -2.21 -6.23
N CYS A 244 11.92 -1.81 -6.97
CA CYS A 244 11.14 -0.61 -6.66
C CYS A 244 10.33 -0.70 -5.35
N ASN A 245 10.22 -1.88 -4.70
CA ASN A 245 9.78 -2.02 -3.32
C ASN A 245 10.40 -3.24 -2.62
N ASP A 246 10.24 -3.30 -1.30
CA ASP A 246 10.80 -4.36 -0.45
C ASP A 246 10.07 -5.70 -0.64
N THR A 247 8.76 -5.69 -0.87
CA THR A 247 8.00 -6.91 -1.17
C THR A 247 8.60 -7.66 -2.37
N MET A 248 8.95 -6.93 -3.42
CA MET A 248 9.63 -7.48 -4.61
C MET A 248 11.09 -7.82 -4.32
N ALA A 249 11.80 -7.02 -3.51
CA ALA A 249 13.19 -7.32 -3.14
C ALA A 249 13.30 -8.64 -2.37
N LEU A 250 12.34 -8.94 -1.49
CA LEU A 250 12.26 -10.22 -0.79
C LEU A 250 11.97 -11.39 -1.73
N GLY A 251 11.23 -11.18 -2.81
CA GLY A 251 11.08 -12.15 -3.89
C GLY A 251 12.39 -12.35 -4.67
N ALA A 252 13.06 -11.25 -5.04
CA ALA A 252 14.32 -11.29 -5.75
C ALA A 252 15.45 -11.98 -4.96
N ILE A 253 15.55 -11.70 -3.65
CA ILE A 253 16.56 -12.38 -2.80
C ILE A 253 16.30 -13.89 -2.71
N GLN A 254 15.03 -14.32 -2.73
CA GLN A 254 14.72 -15.75 -2.79
C GLN A 254 15.18 -16.38 -4.12
N ALA A 255 15.06 -15.68 -5.25
CA ALA A 255 15.60 -16.14 -6.54
C ALA A 255 17.13 -16.24 -6.52
N VAL A 256 17.81 -15.26 -5.91
CA VAL A 256 19.27 -15.28 -5.71
C VAL A 256 19.72 -16.47 -4.86
N LYS A 257 18.99 -16.76 -3.77
CA LYS A 257 19.23 -17.96 -2.93
C LYS A 257 19.03 -19.26 -3.71
N ASN A 258 17.95 -19.36 -4.47
CA ASN A 258 17.64 -20.55 -5.29
C ASN A 258 18.71 -20.80 -6.37
N ALA A 259 19.33 -19.72 -6.88
CA ALA A 259 20.45 -19.80 -7.83
C ALA A 259 21.82 -20.04 -7.16
N ASN A 260 21.90 -20.18 -5.83
CA ASN A 260 23.12 -20.26 -5.03
C ASN A 260 24.09 -19.08 -5.26
N LYS A 261 23.55 -17.87 -5.46
CA LYS A 261 24.32 -16.65 -5.73
C LYS A 261 24.23 -15.61 -4.59
N LEU A 262 23.83 -16.04 -3.39
CA LEU A 262 23.84 -15.17 -2.22
C LEU A 262 25.28 -14.70 -1.92
N GLY A 263 25.46 -13.39 -1.77
CA GLY A 263 26.78 -12.77 -1.63
C GLY A 263 27.49 -12.45 -2.96
N GLU A 264 27.00 -12.97 -4.11
CA GLU A 264 27.51 -12.65 -5.45
C GLU A 264 26.65 -11.57 -6.15
N ILE A 265 25.33 -11.57 -5.89
CA ILE A 265 24.37 -10.62 -6.46
C ILE A 265 23.88 -9.70 -5.35
N ILE A 266 24.10 -8.41 -5.52
CA ILE A 266 23.58 -7.36 -4.64
C ILE A 266 22.09 -7.20 -4.92
N VAL A 267 21.25 -7.19 -3.88
CA VAL A 267 19.83 -6.85 -4.01
C VAL A 267 19.51 -5.65 -3.10
N VAL A 268 18.90 -4.62 -3.70
CA VAL A 268 18.48 -3.41 -2.99
C VAL A 268 16.99 -3.22 -3.14
N GLY A 269 16.31 -3.03 -2.01
CA GLY A 269 14.88 -2.78 -1.94
C GLY A 269 14.53 -1.30 -1.76
N THR A 270 13.27 -1.07 -1.52
CA THR A 270 12.69 0.25 -1.21
C THR A 270 11.52 0.06 -0.27
N ASP A 271 11.35 0.92 0.71
CA ASP A 271 10.29 1.14 1.70
C ASP A 271 10.82 1.09 3.14
N GLY A 272 11.80 0.24 3.47
CA GLY A 272 12.24 0.02 4.84
C GLY A 272 11.26 -0.87 5.63
N ALA A 273 10.59 -1.82 4.94
CA ALA A 273 9.67 -2.76 5.56
C ALA A 273 10.37 -3.62 6.62
N ALA A 274 9.65 -3.98 7.68
CA ALA A 274 10.23 -4.70 8.82
C ALA A 274 10.93 -6.00 8.42
N GLU A 275 10.37 -6.79 7.50
CA GLU A 275 10.99 -8.03 6.99
C GLU A 275 12.24 -7.74 6.15
N ALA A 276 12.24 -6.64 5.36
CA ALA A 276 13.41 -6.24 4.59
C ALA A 276 14.54 -5.76 5.50
N LEU A 277 14.24 -5.00 6.55
CA LEU A 277 15.24 -4.59 7.55
C LEU A 277 15.87 -5.80 8.25
N GLN A 278 15.08 -6.82 8.60
CA GLN A 278 15.60 -8.10 9.14
C GLN A 278 16.50 -8.81 8.13
N SER A 279 16.13 -8.82 6.85
CA SER A 279 16.93 -9.42 5.77
C SER A 279 18.25 -8.65 5.56
N VAL A 280 18.25 -7.32 5.70
CA VAL A 280 19.48 -6.49 5.68
C VAL A 280 20.37 -6.83 6.88
N GLU A 281 19.80 -6.93 8.08
CA GLU A 281 20.55 -7.32 9.29
C GLU A 281 21.15 -8.72 9.17
N ALA A 282 20.42 -9.66 8.59
CA ALA A 282 20.91 -11.01 8.29
C ALA A 282 22.00 -11.04 7.22
N GLY A 283 22.19 -9.95 6.46
CA GLY A 283 23.17 -9.86 5.36
C GLY A 283 22.71 -10.55 4.09
N GLU A 284 21.42 -10.76 3.93
CA GLU A 284 20.81 -11.35 2.72
C GLU A 284 20.46 -10.22 1.72
N LEU A 285 19.61 -9.30 2.10
CA LEU A 285 19.38 -8.06 1.37
C LEU A 285 20.52 -7.09 1.66
N SER A 286 21.06 -6.45 0.63
CA SER A 286 22.24 -5.58 0.78
C SER A 286 21.87 -4.23 1.38
N ALA A 287 20.73 -3.67 0.96
CA ALA A 287 20.17 -2.43 1.48
C ALA A 287 18.69 -2.27 1.13
N THR A 288 18.02 -1.34 1.78
CA THR A 288 16.74 -0.78 1.36
C THR A 288 16.75 0.75 1.46
N VAL A 289 16.06 1.41 0.53
CA VAL A 289 15.79 2.86 0.64
C VAL A 289 14.54 3.03 1.49
N ALA A 290 14.71 3.26 2.78
CA ALA A 290 13.60 3.43 3.71
C ALA A 290 12.83 4.72 3.43
N GLN A 291 11.51 4.65 3.46
CA GLN A 291 10.57 5.76 3.39
C GLN A 291 9.91 5.95 4.76
N ASP A 292 9.55 7.18 5.10
CA ASP A 292 8.72 7.46 6.28
C ASP A 292 7.23 7.45 5.92
N SER A 293 6.69 6.26 5.68
CA SER A 293 5.26 6.09 5.35
C SER A 293 4.34 6.55 6.50
N ALA A 294 4.76 6.37 7.76
CA ALA A 294 4.04 6.89 8.91
C ALA A 294 3.99 8.43 8.90
N GLY A 295 5.10 9.09 8.56
CA GLY A 295 5.19 10.54 8.41
C GLY A 295 4.32 11.06 7.27
N ILE A 296 4.27 10.37 6.11
CA ILE A 296 3.36 10.72 5.00
C ILE A 296 1.90 10.70 5.50
N GLY A 297 1.51 9.64 6.19
CA GLY A 297 0.16 9.53 6.75
C GLY A 297 -0.15 10.62 7.78
N ALA A 298 0.79 10.86 8.70
CA ALA A 298 0.64 11.86 9.75
C ALA A 298 0.47 13.28 9.21
N VAL A 299 1.35 13.71 8.29
CA VAL A 299 1.27 15.06 7.69
C VAL A 299 0.01 15.20 6.84
N SER A 300 -0.44 14.13 6.17
CA SER A 300 -1.68 14.15 5.39
C SER A 300 -2.90 14.43 6.26
N LEU A 301 -3.03 13.76 7.39
CA LEU A 301 -4.13 14.02 8.33
C LEU A 301 -4.04 15.44 8.91
N GLU A 302 -2.85 15.91 9.24
CA GLU A 302 -2.65 17.28 9.75
C GLU A 302 -3.12 18.33 8.73
N GLN A 303 -2.80 18.18 7.44
CA GLN A 303 -3.27 19.05 6.37
C GLN A 303 -4.81 19.03 6.25
N MET A 304 -5.42 17.85 6.35
CA MET A 304 -6.88 17.70 6.33
C MET A 304 -7.52 18.46 7.49
N VAL A 305 -6.97 18.31 8.69
CA VAL A 305 -7.47 19.02 9.90
C VAL A 305 -7.31 20.53 9.76
N ASN A 306 -6.17 20.99 9.24
CA ASN A 306 -5.91 22.41 9.03
C ASN A 306 -6.85 23.02 7.98
N ALA A 307 -7.11 22.34 6.88
CA ALA A 307 -8.05 22.79 5.85
C ALA A 307 -9.47 22.96 6.38
N VAL A 308 -9.96 21.97 7.15
CA VAL A 308 -11.28 22.03 7.77
C VAL A 308 -11.37 23.17 8.82
N LYS A 309 -10.34 23.35 9.65
CA LYS A 309 -10.31 24.40 10.69
C LYS A 309 -10.22 25.80 10.10
N SER A 310 -9.45 25.99 9.04
CA SER A 310 -9.27 27.29 8.40
C SER A 310 -10.43 27.69 7.48
N GLY A 311 -11.26 26.72 7.04
CA GLY A 311 -12.26 26.96 6.00
C GLY A 311 -11.64 27.34 4.66
N ALA A 312 -10.50 26.68 4.30
CA ALA A 312 -9.79 26.95 3.06
C ALA A 312 -10.70 26.84 1.84
N GLU A 313 -10.47 27.68 0.82
CA GLU A 313 -11.24 27.64 -0.41
C GLU A 313 -10.92 26.36 -1.22
N ILE A 314 -11.97 25.67 -1.67
CA ILE A 314 -11.85 24.57 -2.64
C ILE A 314 -11.86 25.20 -4.03
N ASN A 315 -10.68 25.31 -4.64
CA ASN A 315 -10.52 25.99 -5.93
C ASN A 315 -9.69 25.12 -6.90
N PRO A 316 -10.28 24.67 -8.02
CA PRO A 316 -9.57 23.87 -9.02
C PRO A 316 -8.40 24.58 -9.70
N ASP A 317 -8.33 25.91 -9.63
CA ASP A 317 -7.24 26.68 -10.21
C ASP A 317 -6.01 26.78 -9.28
N ASN A 318 -6.16 26.42 -8.00
CA ASN A 318 -5.03 26.39 -7.08
C ASN A 318 -4.11 25.21 -7.40
N VAL A 319 -2.80 25.50 -7.41
CA VAL A 319 -1.77 24.46 -7.49
C VAL A 319 -1.53 23.94 -6.07
N PRO A 320 -1.83 22.66 -5.79
CA PRO A 320 -1.61 22.12 -4.46
C PRO A 320 -0.13 22.07 -4.10
N GLU A 321 0.19 22.38 -2.85
CA GLU A 321 1.54 22.21 -2.32
C GLU A 321 1.92 20.72 -2.37
N THR A 322 3.16 20.43 -2.81
CA THR A 322 3.76 19.11 -2.63
C THR A 322 4.58 19.13 -1.34
N ILE A 323 4.24 18.24 -0.42
CA ILE A 323 4.89 18.11 0.88
C ILE A 323 5.84 16.91 0.79
N PRO A 324 7.15 17.13 0.64
CA PRO A 324 8.11 16.04 0.54
C PRO A 324 8.35 15.42 1.91
N VAL A 325 8.39 14.09 1.95
CA VAL A 325 8.83 13.32 3.10
C VAL A 325 10.12 12.59 2.73
N ASP A 326 11.13 12.67 3.58
CA ASP A 326 12.47 12.18 3.30
C ASP A 326 12.56 10.65 3.23
N SER A 327 13.58 10.18 2.49
CA SER A 327 14.00 8.79 2.44
C SER A 327 15.49 8.65 2.71
N TYR A 328 15.94 7.48 3.16
CA TYR A 328 17.33 7.23 3.47
C TYR A 328 17.71 5.76 3.25
N ILE A 329 19.01 5.52 2.96
CA ILE A 329 19.54 4.16 2.81
C ILE A 329 19.70 3.51 4.18
N VAL A 330 19.23 2.28 4.29
CA VAL A 330 19.52 1.36 5.38
C VAL A 330 20.29 0.18 4.82
N SER A 331 21.52 -0.01 5.30
CA SER A 331 22.37 -1.14 4.94
C SER A 331 23.05 -1.69 6.19
N LYS A 332 23.59 -2.89 6.11
CA LYS A 332 24.42 -3.45 7.20
C LYS A 332 25.69 -2.59 7.33
N LYS A 333 26.00 -2.20 8.57
CA LYS A 333 27.24 -1.47 8.90
C LYS A 333 28.45 -2.38 8.89
#